data_a5e5b1782dd130504406a2d2288625dd
#
_entry.id   a5e5b1782dd130504406a2d2288625dd
#
_cell.length_a   1.000
_cell.length_b   1.000
_cell.length_c   1.000
_cell.angle_alpha   90.00
_cell.angle_beta   90.00
_cell.angle_gamma   90.00
#
_symmetry.space_group_name_H-M   'P 1'
#
loop_
_entity.id
_entity.type
_entity.pdbx_description
1 polymer ?
#
loop_
_entity_poly.entity_id
_entity_poly.type
_entity_poly.pdbx_seq_one_letter_code
_entity_poly.pdbx_strand_id
1 'polypeptide(L)'
;MGKLDFKPGNMLYPLPAVMVSVRDKEGNDNIITVAWTGTVCTNPPMLYISVRPERHSYKALHETGEFVVNLTTEKIAKATDFCGVRSGRDMDKFEQTGLIKGEAKKINAPVIEDSPVNIECRVREEVALGSHTMFIADVVHVTVDDSYMDERGTFHLEKAAPIVYSHGTYFGLGESLGTFGYSCLLYTSDAADD
;
A
#
# COMPACT_ATOMS: atom_id res chain seq x y z
N MET A 1 27.87 22.90 5.10
CA MET A 1 27.37 21.75 4.32
C MET A 1 26.96 22.25 2.94
N GLY A 2 27.46 21.65 1.84
CA GLY A 2 27.06 21.97 0.48
C GLY A 2 26.02 20.99 -0.03
N LYS A 3 25.22 21.42 -1.02
CA LYS A 3 24.33 20.57 -1.81
C LYS A 3 24.95 20.36 -3.17
N LEU A 4 24.72 19.19 -3.78
CA LEU A 4 25.11 18.86 -5.13
C LEU A 4 23.86 18.84 -6.03
N ASP A 5 24.03 19.29 -7.28
CA ASP A 5 22.97 19.21 -8.28
C ASP A 5 22.86 17.79 -8.82
N PHE A 6 21.64 17.26 -8.86
CA PHE A 6 21.31 15.99 -9.46
C PHE A 6 20.42 16.22 -10.68
N LYS A 7 20.55 15.35 -11.69
CA LYS A 7 19.60 15.32 -12.79
C LYS A 7 18.19 14.99 -12.27
N PRO A 8 17.13 15.48 -12.94
CA PRO A 8 15.76 15.12 -12.62
C PRO A 8 15.57 13.60 -12.56
N GLY A 9 14.94 13.11 -11.48
CA GLY A 9 14.70 11.69 -11.22
C GLY A 9 13.82 11.46 -10.02
N ASN A 10 13.52 10.19 -9.76
CA ASN A 10 12.67 9.78 -8.64
C ASN A 10 13.44 9.90 -7.31
N MET A 11 13.15 10.94 -6.55
CA MET A 11 13.81 11.23 -5.27
C MET A 11 12.81 11.40 -4.11
N LEU A 12 11.51 11.23 -4.37
CA LEU A 12 10.51 11.26 -3.31
C LEU A 12 10.49 9.91 -2.58
N TYR A 13 11.23 9.82 -1.48
CA TYR A 13 11.37 8.64 -0.64
C TYR A 13 11.34 9.02 0.86
N PRO A 14 10.99 8.09 1.78
CA PRO A 14 10.54 6.73 1.51
C PRO A 14 9.11 6.68 0.95
N LEU A 15 8.78 5.58 0.27
CA LEU A 15 7.45 5.27 -0.25
C LEU A 15 6.85 4.08 0.50
N PRO A 16 5.52 3.98 0.62
CA PRO A 16 4.92 2.72 1.04
C PRO A 16 5.28 1.65 0.00
N ALA A 17 5.52 0.42 0.47
CA ALA A 17 5.58 -0.74 -0.40
C ALA A 17 4.33 -1.57 -0.11
N VAL A 18 3.44 -1.72 -1.09
CA VAL A 18 2.18 -2.45 -0.89
C VAL A 18 2.07 -3.62 -1.85
N MET A 19 1.37 -4.68 -1.46
CA MET A 19 0.97 -5.74 -2.37
C MET A 19 -0.43 -5.44 -2.91
N VAL A 20 -0.56 -5.33 -4.23
CA VAL A 20 -1.85 -5.14 -4.91
C VAL A 20 -2.31 -6.47 -5.46
N SER A 21 -3.45 -6.95 -4.99
CA SER A 21 -4.08 -8.16 -5.48
C SER A 21 -5.24 -7.85 -6.41
N VAL A 22 -5.35 -8.63 -7.47
CA VAL A 22 -6.33 -8.48 -8.54
C VAL A 22 -6.89 -9.84 -8.94
N ARG A 23 -8.11 -9.84 -9.51
CA ARG A 23 -8.70 -10.99 -10.21
C ARG A 23 -9.03 -10.57 -11.63
N ASP A 24 -8.65 -11.37 -12.61
CA ASP A 24 -9.02 -11.12 -13.99
C ASP A 24 -10.47 -11.59 -14.29
N LYS A 25 -10.94 -11.34 -15.53
CA LYS A 25 -12.29 -11.74 -15.94
C LYS A 25 -12.48 -13.25 -16.03
N GLU A 26 -11.39 -13.99 -16.17
CA GLU A 26 -11.37 -15.45 -16.23
C GLU A 26 -11.33 -16.09 -14.81
N GLY A 27 -11.19 -15.25 -13.76
CA GLY A 27 -11.16 -15.70 -12.36
C GLY A 27 -9.75 -16.02 -11.86
N ASN A 28 -8.68 -15.68 -12.59
CA ASN A 28 -7.32 -15.89 -12.16
C ASN A 28 -6.85 -14.75 -11.22
N ASP A 29 -6.29 -15.13 -10.09
CA ASP A 29 -5.77 -14.22 -9.10
C ASP A 29 -4.29 -13.91 -9.30
N ASN A 30 -3.87 -12.68 -9.05
CA ASN A 30 -2.47 -12.31 -9.07
C ASN A 30 -2.16 -11.24 -8.03
N ILE A 31 -0.87 -11.15 -7.66
CA ILE A 31 -0.33 -10.13 -6.76
C ILE A 31 0.81 -9.39 -7.46
N ILE A 32 0.86 -8.07 -7.30
CA ILE A 32 1.99 -7.25 -7.71
C ILE A 32 2.39 -6.32 -6.57
N THR A 33 3.69 -6.15 -6.34
CA THR A 33 4.19 -5.15 -5.40
C THR A 33 4.33 -3.80 -6.09
N VAL A 34 3.77 -2.78 -5.45
CA VAL A 34 3.73 -1.40 -5.95
C VAL A 34 4.27 -0.47 -4.87
N ALA A 35 5.22 0.40 -5.27
CA ALA A 35 5.70 1.50 -4.44
C ALA A 35 5.22 2.87 -4.96
N TRP A 36 4.78 2.96 -6.22
CA TRP A 36 4.18 4.17 -6.80
C TRP A 36 2.70 4.23 -6.43
N THR A 37 2.41 4.57 -5.17
CA THR A 37 1.06 4.61 -4.58
C THR A 37 0.97 5.66 -3.49
N GLY A 38 -0.24 6.15 -3.24
CA GLY A 38 -0.50 7.12 -2.18
C GLY A 38 -1.97 7.52 -2.10
N THR A 39 -2.31 8.19 -1.00
CA THR A 39 -3.63 8.81 -0.79
C THR A 39 -3.74 10.10 -1.59
N VAL A 40 -4.85 10.34 -2.27
CA VAL A 40 -5.09 11.56 -3.06
C VAL A 40 -6.24 12.41 -2.55
N CYS A 41 -7.22 11.82 -1.85
CA CYS A 41 -8.39 12.55 -1.34
C CYS A 41 -8.90 11.90 -0.05
N THR A 42 -9.39 12.73 0.86
CA THR A 42 -9.96 12.27 2.14
C THR A 42 -11.48 12.11 2.05
N ASN A 43 -12.15 12.99 1.32
CA ASN A 43 -13.62 12.96 1.17
C ASN A 43 -14.01 13.31 -0.27
N PRO A 44 -14.42 12.32 -1.08
CA PRO A 44 -14.45 10.89 -0.77
C PRO A 44 -13.05 10.30 -0.57
N PRO A 45 -12.89 9.18 0.18
CA PRO A 45 -11.59 8.56 0.37
C PRO A 45 -11.09 7.93 -0.94
N MET A 46 -9.91 8.36 -1.38
CA MET A 46 -9.32 7.92 -2.64
C MET A 46 -7.82 7.70 -2.50
N LEU A 47 -7.32 6.76 -3.26
CA LEU A 47 -5.90 6.48 -3.43
C LEU A 47 -5.55 6.26 -4.90
N TYR A 48 -4.27 6.19 -5.22
CA TYR A 48 -3.80 5.78 -6.54
C TYR A 48 -2.77 4.67 -6.44
N ILE A 49 -2.65 3.91 -7.50
CA ILE A 49 -1.51 3.06 -7.82
C ILE A 49 -1.05 3.38 -9.24
N SER A 50 0.27 3.36 -9.50
CA SER A 50 0.80 3.49 -10.85
C SER A 50 1.50 2.20 -11.26
N VAL A 51 1.04 1.62 -12.36
CA VAL A 51 1.50 0.31 -12.85
C VAL A 51 1.94 0.44 -14.30
N ARG A 52 3.04 -0.25 -14.64
CA ARG A 52 3.51 -0.30 -16.03
C ARG A 52 2.63 -1.22 -16.87
N PRO A 53 2.28 -0.86 -18.12
CA PRO A 53 1.43 -1.66 -19.00
C PRO A 53 1.93 -3.09 -19.27
N GLU A 54 3.24 -3.32 -19.23
CA GLU A 54 3.84 -4.64 -19.44
C GLU A 54 3.71 -5.61 -18.24
N ARG A 55 3.27 -5.11 -17.08
CA ARG A 55 3.06 -5.96 -15.89
C ARG A 55 1.83 -6.85 -16.06
N HIS A 56 1.94 -8.10 -15.59
CA HIS A 56 0.86 -9.10 -15.74
C HIS A 56 -0.47 -8.64 -15.14
N SER A 57 -0.46 -7.99 -13.96
CA SER A 57 -1.67 -7.47 -13.32
C SER A 57 -2.32 -6.29 -14.06
N TYR A 58 -1.62 -5.64 -15.01
CA TYR A 58 -2.15 -4.45 -15.70
C TYR A 58 -3.45 -4.74 -16.43
N LYS A 59 -3.51 -5.87 -17.15
CA LYS A 59 -4.72 -6.28 -17.88
C LYS A 59 -5.91 -6.43 -16.95
N ALA A 60 -5.75 -7.11 -15.82
CA ALA A 60 -6.81 -7.29 -14.83
C ALA A 60 -7.28 -5.93 -14.27
N LEU A 61 -6.36 -5.05 -13.88
CA LEU A 61 -6.68 -3.68 -13.41
C LEU A 61 -7.51 -2.89 -14.43
N HIS A 62 -7.08 -2.90 -15.69
CA HIS A 62 -7.74 -2.18 -16.78
C HIS A 62 -9.12 -2.76 -17.12
N GLU A 63 -9.28 -4.07 -17.12
CA GLU A 63 -10.50 -4.74 -17.56
C GLU A 63 -11.57 -4.85 -16.47
N THR A 64 -11.17 -5.01 -15.20
CA THR A 64 -12.12 -5.18 -14.09
C THR A 64 -12.31 -3.90 -13.29
N GLY A 65 -11.32 -3.02 -13.26
CA GLY A 65 -11.35 -1.80 -12.48
C GLY A 65 -11.38 -2.06 -10.96
N GLU A 66 -11.05 -3.26 -10.51
CA GLU A 66 -11.13 -3.65 -9.09
C GLU A 66 -9.79 -4.21 -8.61
N PHE A 67 -9.38 -3.81 -7.41
CA PHE A 67 -8.15 -4.29 -6.78
C PHE A 67 -8.17 -4.08 -5.27
N VAL A 68 -7.32 -4.81 -4.56
CA VAL A 68 -7.10 -4.60 -3.12
C VAL A 68 -5.66 -4.14 -2.91
N VAL A 69 -5.49 -3.08 -2.13
CA VAL A 69 -4.19 -2.68 -1.58
C VAL A 69 -4.04 -3.37 -0.22
N ASN A 70 -3.03 -4.24 -0.12
CA ASN A 70 -2.70 -4.96 1.11
C ASN A 70 -1.42 -4.35 1.69
N LEU A 71 -1.49 -3.79 2.90
CA LEU A 71 -0.33 -3.21 3.57
C LEU A 71 0.68 -4.29 3.94
N THR A 72 1.95 -3.96 3.89
CA THR A 72 3.04 -4.90 4.08
C THR A 72 3.78 -4.66 5.38
N THR A 73 4.33 -5.72 5.95
CA THR A 73 5.01 -5.73 7.24
C THR A 73 6.37 -6.43 7.12
N GLU A 74 7.20 -6.30 8.13
CA GLU A 74 8.47 -7.03 8.21
C GLU A 74 8.27 -8.55 8.07
N LYS A 75 7.19 -9.11 8.63
CA LYS A 75 6.85 -10.53 8.57
C LYS A 75 6.70 -11.04 7.14
N ILE A 76 6.09 -10.25 6.25
CA ILE A 76 5.81 -10.61 4.85
C ILE A 76 6.73 -9.89 3.85
N ALA A 77 7.83 -9.25 4.31
CA ALA A 77 8.73 -8.48 3.45
C ALA A 77 9.33 -9.32 2.31
N LYS A 78 9.69 -10.59 2.58
CA LYS A 78 10.22 -11.49 1.56
C LYS A 78 9.17 -11.80 0.47
N ALA A 79 7.91 -12.02 0.85
CA ALA A 79 6.81 -12.21 -0.10
C ALA A 79 6.53 -10.94 -0.88
N THR A 80 6.64 -9.77 -0.22
CA THR A 80 6.50 -8.45 -0.86
C THR A 80 7.53 -8.28 -1.97
N ASP A 81 8.81 -8.53 -1.72
CA ASP A 81 9.86 -8.47 -2.74
C ASP A 81 9.61 -9.46 -3.88
N PHE A 82 9.32 -10.72 -3.53
CA PHE A 82 9.04 -11.78 -4.51
C PHE A 82 7.91 -11.39 -5.47
N CYS A 83 6.80 -10.86 -4.96
CA CYS A 83 5.65 -10.43 -5.76
C CYS A 83 5.96 -9.24 -6.70
N GLY A 84 6.97 -8.44 -6.36
CA GLY A 84 7.48 -7.35 -7.19
C GLY A 84 8.40 -7.79 -8.33
N VAL A 85 9.21 -8.84 -8.08
CA VAL A 85 10.24 -9.32 -9.00
C VAL A 85 9.71 -10.38 -9.97
N ARG A 86 8.89 -11.33 -9.49
CA ARG A 86 8.38 -12.45 -10.30
C ARG A 86 7.09 -12.10 -11.04
N SER A 87 6.88 -12.74 -12.18
CA SER A 87 5.67 -12.58 -12.99
C SER A 87 4.62 -13.63 -12.65
N GLY A 88 3.35 -13.22 -12.52
CA GLY A 88 2.22 -14.15 -12.39
C GLY A 88 1.87 -14.91 -13.68
N ARG A 89 2.58 -14.63 -14.80
CA ARG A 89 2.46 -15.45 -16.03
C ARG A 89 3.07 -16.83 -15.86
N ASP A 90 4.05 -16.96 -14.98
CA ASP A 90 4.89 -18.13 -14.86
C ASP A 90 4.51 -19.00 -13.66
N MET A 91 3.73 -18.44 -12.71
CA MET A 91 3.43 -19.11 -11.45
C MET A 91 2.26 -18.47 -10.69
N ASP A 92 1.62 -19.25 -9.82
CA ASP A 92 0.72 -18.76 -8.78
C ASP A 92 1.54 -18.19 -7.62
N LYS A 93 1.41 -16.87 -7.38
CA LYS A 93 2.18 -16.17 -6.35
C LYS A 93 1.66 -16.45 -4.94
N PHE A 94 0.37 -16.72 -4.75
CA PHE A 94 -0.15 -17.14 -3.44
C PHE A 94 0.47 -18.47 -3.03
N GLU A 95 0.48 -19.45 -3.93
CA GLU A 95 1.09 -20.75 -3.69
C GLU A 95 2.59 -20.64 -3.40
N GLN A 96 3.34 -19.89 -4.24
CA GLN A 96 4.79 -19.77 -4.12
C GLN A 96 5.26 -19.03 -2.88
N THR A 97 4.48 -18.07 -2.38
CA THR A 97 4.82 -17.27 -1.20
C THR A 97 4.25 -17.85 0.09
N GLY A 98 3.25 -18.73 0.00
CA GLY A 98 2.49 -19.24 1.14
C GLY A 98 1.58 -18.19 1.79
N LEU A 99 1.34 -17.05 1.12
CA LEU A 99 0.38 -16.05 1.59
C LEU A 99 -1.03 -16.62 1.60
N ILE A 100 -1.76 -16.38 2.67
CA ILE A 100 -3.13 -16.85 2.85
C ILE A 100 -4.06 -15.95 2.03
N LYS A 101 -4.77 -16.58 1.09
CA LYS A 101 -5.75 -15.91 0.25
C LYS A 101 -7.12 -15.89 0.91
N GLY A 102 -7.72 -14.70 1.00
CA GLY A 102 -9.12 -14.49 1.36
C GLY A 102 -9.90 -13.81 0.23
N GLU A 103 -11.18 -13.54 0.45
CA GLU A 103 -12.06 -12.86 -0.50
C GLU A 103 -12.42 -11.46 -0.02
N ALA A 104 -12.41 -10.48 -0.92
CA ALA A 104 -12.87 -9.13 -0.64
C ALA A 104 -14.39 -9.11 -0.36
N LYS A 105 -14.86 -8.09 0.39
CA LYS A 105 -16.26 -7.97 0.81
C LYS A 105 -17.13 -7.17 -0.16
N LYS A 106 -16.55 -6.25 -0.93
CA LYS A 106 -17.28 -5.29 -1.79
C LYS A 106 -16.90 -5.36 -3.26
N ILE A 107 -15.82 -6.05 -3.59
CA ILE A 107 -15.29 -6.19 -4.94
C ILE A 107 -14.95 -7.66 -5.23
N ASN A 108 -14.75 -7.98 -6.51
CA ASN A 108 -14.36 -9.33 -6.91
C ASN A 108 -12.84 -9.42 -7.08
N ALA A 109 -12.12 -9.40 -5.97
CA ALA A 109 -10.66 -9.56 -5.95
C ALA A 109 -10.23 -10.28 -4.66
N PRO A 110 -9.08 -10.97 -4.64
CA PRO A 110 -8.59 -11.60 -3.42
C PRO A 110 -7.99 -10.58 -2.46
N VAL A 111 -8.09 -10.84 -1.16
CA VAL A 111 -7.30 -10.18 -0.11
C VAL A 111 -6.14 -11.07 0.31
N ILE A 112 -5.12 -10.49 0.94
CA ILE A 112 -4.02 -11.20 1.59
C ILE A 112 -4.30 -11.16 3.09
N GLU A 113 -4.68 -12.28 3.68
CA GLU A 113 -5.05 -12.37 5.11
C GLU A 113 -3.86 -12.09 6.05
N ASP A 114 -2.61 -12.31 5.59
CA ASP A 114 -1.39 -11.98 6.34
C ASP A 114 -1.12 -10.46 6.44
N SER A 115 -1.88 -9.65 5.71
CA SER A 115 -1.76 -8.19 5.72
C SER A 115 -2.56 -7.58 6.87
N PRO A 116 -2.01 -6.64 7.64
CA PRO A 116 -2.74 -6.00 8.74
C PRO A 116 -3.89 -5.11 8.29
N VAL A 117 -3.89 -4.69 7.02
CA VAL A 117 -4.92 -3.84 6.42
C VAL A 117 -5.13 -4.22 4.96
N ASN A 118 -6.38 -4.47 4.59
CA ASN A 118 -6.79 -4.66 3.21
C ASN A 118 -7.72 -3.52 2.81
N ILE A 119 -7.38 -2.79 1.74
CA ILE A 119 -8.12 -1.64 1.24
C ILE A 119 -8.70 -2.01 -0.11
N GLU A 120 -10.02 -2.21 -0.17
CA GLU A 120 -10.73 -2.56 -1.39
C GLU A 120 -11.01 -1.31 -2.22
N CYS A 121 -10.64 -1.35 -3.49
CA CYS A 121 -10.63 -0.19 -4.37
C CYS A 121 -11.39 -0.47 -5.67
N ARG A 122 -12.08 0.56 -6.14
CA ARG A 122 -12.69 0.59 -7.48
C ARG A 122 -12.13 1.75 -8.28
N VAL A 123 -11.56 1.46 -9.44
CA VAL A 123 -10.97 2.46 -10.32
C VAL A 123 -12.03 3.47 -10.76
N ARG A 124 -11.71 4.74 -10.59
CA ARG A 124 -12.50 5.87 -11.05
C ARG A 124 -11.96 6.44 -12.35
N GLU A 125 -10.64 6.53 -12.45
CA GLU A 125 -9.95 7.16 -13.58
C GLU A 125 -8.61 6.49 -13.85
N GLU A 126 -8.26 6.37 -15.13
CA GLU A 126 -6.95 5.91 -15.59
C GLU A 126 -6.24 7.05 -16.31
N VAL A 127 -5.01 7.34 -15.89
CA VAL A 127 -4.20 8.42 -16.48
C VAL A 127 -2.90 7.84 -17.03
N ALA A 128 -2.73 7.87 -18.34
CA ALA A 128 -1.49 7.44 -19.00
C ALA A 128 -0.38 8.48 -18.79
N LEU A 129 0.74 8.08 -18.17
CA LEU A 129 1.85 8.94 -17.77
C LEU A 129 3.19 8.52 -18.43
N GLY A 130 3.17 8.06 -19.64
CA GLY A 130 4.35 7.54 -20.34
C GLY A 130 4.67 6.10 -19.92
N SER A 131 5.65 5.86 -19.06
CA SER A 131 6.02 4.48 -18.63
C SER A 131 5.02 3.80 -17.71
N HIS A 132 4.10 4.54 -17.11
CA HIS A 132 3.10 4.04 -16.18
C HIS A 132 1.71 4.57 -16.55
N THR A 133 0.70 3.79 -16.20
CA THR A 133 -0.68 4.27 -16.07
C THR A 133 -0.99 4.41 -14.58
N MET A 134 -1.49 5.57 -14.17
CA MET A 134 -1.98 5.81 -12.82
C MET A 134 -3.47 5.47 -12.76
N PHE A 135 -3.82 4.56 -11.87
CA PHE A 135 -5.20 4.18 -11.56
C PHE A 135 -5.62 4.92 -10.30
N ILE A 136 -6.45 5.94 -10.44
CA ILE A 136 -7.08 6.66 -9.33
C ILE A 136 -8.33 5.90 -8.95
N ALA A 137 -8.50 5.56 -7.68
CA ALA A 137 -9.57 4.67 -7.23
C ALA A 137 -10.25 5.18 -5.96
N ASP A 138 -11.56 4.94 -5.90
CA ASP A 138 -12.35 5.08 -4.68
C ASP A 138 -12.03 3.93 -3.73
N VAL A 139 -11.83 4.24 -2.44
CA VAL A 139 -11.79 3.25 -1.37
C VAL A 139 -13.22 2.88 -1.03
N VAL A 140 -13.61 1.64 -1.32
CA VAL A 140 -15.00 1.16 -1.13
C VAL A 140 -15.18 0.33 0.13
N HIS A 141 -14.08 -0.22 0.68
CA HIS A 141 -14.07 -0.94 1.96
C HIS A 141 -12.65 -1.03 2.53
N VAL A 142 -12.56 -1.12 3.86
CA VAL A 142 -11.29 -1.38 4.56
C VAL A 142 -11.54 -2.46 5.60
N THR A 143 -10.66 -3.45 5.64
CA THR A 143 -10.59 -4.46 6.69
C THR A 143 -9.26 -4.30 7.43
N VAL A 144 -9.28 -4.39 8.74
CA VAL A 144 -8.08 -4.35 9.59
C VAL A 144 -8.03 -5.63 10.44
N ASP A 145 -6.82 -6.07 10.74
CA ASP A 145 -6.57 -7.18 11.65
C ASP A 145 -6.86 -6.72 13.09
N ASP A 146 -7.81 -7.38 13.75
CA ASP A 146 -8.28 -7.02 15.09
C ASP A 146 -7.24 -7.24 16.19
N SER A 147 -6.21 -8.06 15.94
CA SER A 147 -5.09 -8.24 16.88
C SER A 147 -4.29 -6.95 17.13
N TYR A 148 -4.41 -5.97 16.25
CA TYR A 148 -3.79 -4.63 16.39
C TYR A 148 -4.76 -3.57 16.94
N MET A 149 -5.98 -3.96 17.34
CA MET A 149 -6.92 -3.07 18.04
C MET A 149 -6.63 -3.05 19.53
N ASP A 150 -6.78 -1.90 20.18
CA ASP A 150 -6.77 -1.82 21.65
C ASP A 150 -8.18 -1.93 22.23
N GLU A 151 -8.27 -2.01 23.56
CA GLU A 151 -9.55 -2.10 24.30
C GLU A 151 -10.47 -0.88 24.10
N ARG A 152 -9.93 0.23 23.59
CA ARG A 152 -10.68 1.47 23.30
C ARG A 152 -11.15 1.53 21.86
N GLY A 153 -10.82 0.52 21.04
CA GLY A 153 -11.16 0.45 19.62
C GLY A 153 -10.22 1.29 18.73
N THR A 154 -9.00 1.62 19.19
CA THR A 154 -7.99 2.31 18.41
C THR A 154 -7.14 1.28 17.67
N PHE A 155 -6.95 1.49 16.37
CA PHE A 155 -6.08 0.64 15.54
C PHE A 155 -4.62 1.13 15.60
N HIS A 156 -3.70 0.21 15.90
CA HIS A 156 -2.27 0.45 16.11
C HIS A 156 -1.44 -0.18 14.98
N LEU A 157 -1.42 0.45 13.80
CA LEU A 157 -0.69 -0.05 12.64
C LEU A 157 0.82 -0.22 12.91
N GLU A 158 1.40 0.64 13.75
CA GLU A 158 2.81 0.57 14.11
C GLU A 158 3.21 -0.75 14.77
N LYS A 159 2.28 -1.42 15.48
CA LYS A 159 2.50 -2.73 16.10
C LYS A 159 2.62 -3.86 15.08
N ALA A 160 2.10 -3.66 13.88
CA ALA A 160 2.25 -4.61 12.78
C ALA A 160 3.64 -4.56 12.13
N ALA A 161 4.51 -3.64 12.54
CA ALA A 161 5.84 -3.40 11.96
C ALA A 161 5.78 -3.19 10.43
N PRO A 162 5.08 -2.13 9.94
CA PRO A 162 4.98 -1.85 8.52
C PRO A 162 6.33 -1.51 7.90
N ILE A 163 6.49 -1.77 6.60
CA ILE A 163 7.72 -1.49 5.86
C ILE A 163 7.53 -0.37 4.84
N VAL A 164 8.64 0.28 4.51
CA VAL A 164 8.74 1.30 3.46
C VAL A 164 9.84 0.95 2.48
N TYR A 165 9.78 1.54 1.29
CA TYR A 165 10.74 1.34 0.21
C TYR A 165 11.52 2.63 -0.07
N SER A 166 12.84 2.52 -0.20
CA SER A 166 13.71 3.63 -0.59
C SER A 166 14.90 3.10 -1.41
N HIS A 167 15.06 3.62 -2.64
CA HIS A 167 16.23 3.37 -3.51
C HIS A 167 16.61 1.87 -3.63
N GLY A 168 15.64 1.00 -3.86
CA GLY A 168 15.90 -0.43 -4.05
C GLY A 168 16.02 -1.24 -2.74
N THR A 169 15.71 -0.63 -1.60
CA THR A 169 15.81 -1.27 -0.28
C THR A 169 14.53 -1.11 0.51
N TYR A 170 14.16 -2.13 1.26
CA TYR A 170 13.05 -2.08 2.22
C TYR A 170 13.58 -1.73 3.61
N PHE A 171 12.82 -0.93 4.35
CA PHE A 171 13.13 -0.53 5.73
C PHE A 171 11.89 -0.70 6.60
N GLY A 172 12.09 -1.04 7.87
CA GLY A 172 11.06 -0.90 8.89
C GLY A 172 10.88 0.56 9.30
N LEU A 173 9.82 0.87 10.04
CA LEU A 173 9.66 2.19 10.65
C LEU A 173 10.53 2.29 11.89
N GLY A 174 11.10 3.48 12.13
CA GLY A 174 11.80 3.80 13.36
C GLY A 174 10.83 4.13 14.51
N GLU A 175 11.40 4.66 15.60
CA GLU A 175 10.63 5.12 16.76
C GLU A 175 9.72 6.30 16.39
N SER A 176 8.58 6.42 17.10
CA SER A 176 7.68 7.56 16.96
C SER A 176 8.38 8.85 17.38
N LEU A 177 8.29 9.87 16.57
CA LEU A 177 8.85 11.20 16.86
C LEU A 177 7.85 12.11 17.59
N GLY A 178 6.59 11.73 17.63
CA GLY A 178 5.50 12.51 18.25
C GLY A 178 4.18 12.36 17.51
N THR A 179 3.11 12.79 18.13
CA THR A 179 1.77 12.79 17.54
C THR A 179 1.55 14.04 16.66
N PHE A 180 0.59 13.98 15.73
CA PHE A 180 0.24 15.13 14.92
C PHE A 180 -0.11 16.35 15.82
N GLY A 181 0.56 17.48 15.60
CA GLY A 181 0.39 18.69 16.41
C GLY A 181 1.29 18.78 17.64
N TYR A 182 2.17 17.78 17.90
CA TYR A 182 3.06 17.81 19.07
C TYR A 182 3.94 19.05 19.15
N SER A 183 4.28 19.67 18.03
CA SER A 183 5.05 20.93 18.01
C SER A 183 4.30 22.13 18.58
N CYS A 184 2.97 22.03 18.69
CA CYS A 184 2.12 23.11 19.22
C CYS A 184 1.75 22.88 20.70
N LEU A 185 2.05 21.72 21.28
CA LEU A 185 1.72 21.38 22.67
C LEU A 185 2.67 22.02 23.69
N LEU A 186 3.82 22.54 23.26
CA LEU A 186 4.85 23.13 24.12
C LEU A 186 4.45 24.52 24.69
N TYR A 187 3.32 25.10 24.27
CA TYR A 187 2.89 26.45 24.73
C TYR A 187 1.76 26.43 25.77
N THR A 188 1.30 25.25 26.22
CA THR A 188 0.20 25.15 27.18
C THR A 188 0.63 24.77 28.60
N SER A 189 1.92 24.45 28.83
CA SER A 189 2.42 24.06 30.16
C SER A 189 3.01 25.22 31.01
N ASP A 190 3.28 26.38 30.41
CA ASP A 190 3.93 27.50 31.09
C ASP A 190 2.99 28.67 31.44
N ALA A 191 1.66 28.50 31.26
CA ALA A 191 0.67 29.56 31.56
C ALA A 191 -0.20 29.26 32.81
N ALA A 192 0.24 28.39 33.71
CA ALA A 192 -0.54 28.02 34.89
C ALA A 192 0.19 28.20 36.21
N ASP A 193 1.20 29.10 36.27
CA ASP A 193 1.77 29.55 37.56
C ASP A 193 2.15 31.05 37.43
N ASP A 194 1.16 31.90 37.66
CA ASP A 194 1.29 33.25 38.25
C ASP A 194 -0.04 33.65 38.91
#